data_2b5d102e6a8873a01e152e8c9657fc0d
#
_entry.id   2b5d102e6a8873a01e152e8c9657fc0d
#
_cell.length_a   1.000
_cell.length_b   1.000
_cell.length_c   1.000
_cell.angle_alpha   90.00
_cell.angle_beta   90.00
_cell.angle_gamma   90.00
#
_symmetry.space_group_name_H-M   'P 1'
#
loop_
_entity.id
_entity.type
_entity.pdbx_description
1 polymer ?
#
loop_
_entity_poly.entity_id
_entity_poly.type
_entity_poly.pdbx_seq_one_letter_code
_entity_poly.pdbx_strand_id
1 'polypeptide(L)'
;MAPAPRGDDIRVRFATTGNKYEIRTDLHSSVLMQTCPPRSYGSFCPVAQASEVVAQRWVPLILREIMVGYHRFNEIRHALPLISPSVLSQRLKSLEDDGVIRRRRDPDGVTYHLTASGEELRPIVDALGHWARKWVTRDYRSYELDAGVLMWSLRRHVLPERFPRGRTVLHFQLEGEPRRRRYWWIVVQRGEEEDVDVCMTDPGHPVTLTVSTKLRTLVDVLMGDATLREVLRQGLVTVEGDRALARRFETLLQFDESHSFTGETRRDAAVAIGQMAAE
;
A
#
# COMPACT_ATOMS: atom_id res chain seq x y z
N MET A 1 61.02 -23.90 -16.31
CA MET A 1 59.87 -23.58 -17.15
C MET A 1 58.86 -24.70 -16.94
N ALA A 2 57.93 -24.50 -16.03
CA ALA A 2 56.87 -25.48 -15.69
C ALA A 2 55.67 -25.24 -16.61
N PRO A 3 54.97 -26.27 -17.11
CA PRO A 3 53.85 -26.10 -18.02
C PRO A 3 52.59 -25.63 -17.24
N ALA A 4 51.82 -24.76 -17.91
CA ALA A 4 50.53 -24.25 -17.41
C ALA A 4 49.48 -25.36 -17.27
N PRO A 5 48.58 -25.27 -16.29
CA PRO A 5 47.49 -26.25 -16.12
C PRO A 5 46.47 -26.07 -17.26
N ARG A 6 46.06 -27.20 -17.84
CA ARG A 6 44.98 -27.29 -18.85
C ARG A 6 43.65 -26.99 -18.22
N GLY A 7 42.85 -26.19 -18.92
CA GLY A 7 41.51 -25.84 -18.51
C GLY A 7 40.61 -27.08 -18.39
N ASP A 8 39.95 -27.18 -17.24
CA ASP A 8 38.93 -28.20 -16.98
C ASP A 8 37.63 -27.77 -17.65
N ASP A 9 37.24 -28.54 -18.67
CA ASP A 9 35.93 -28.43 -19.32
C ASP A 9 34.80 -28.63 -18.33
N ILE A 10 34.05 -27.58 -18.02
CA ILE A 10 32.82 -27.67 -17.26
C ILE A 10 31.75 -28.31 -18.15
N ARG A 11 31.56 -29.63 -18.04
CA ARG A 11 30.42 -30.34 -18.64
C ARG A 11 29.20 -30.29 -17.72
N VAL A 12 28.24 -29.43 -18.05
CA VAL A 12 26.93 -29.45 -17.43
C VAL A 12 26.14 -30.63 -17.99
N ARG A 13 25.93 -31.68 -17.21
CA ARG A 13 25.01 -32.79 -17.55
C ARG A 13 23.65 -32.53 -16.92
N PHE A 14 22.63 -32.37 -17.75
CA PHE A 14 21.24 -32.35 -17.32
C PHE A 14 20.75 -33.81 -17.19
N ALA A 15 20.40 -34.24 -15.99
CA ALA A 15 19.71 -35.50 -15.75
C ALA A 15 18.25 -35.19 -15.37
N THR A 16 17.32 -35.62 -16.22
CA THR A 16 15.88 -35.55 -15.92
C THR A 16 15.45 -36.84 -15.24
N THR A 17 15.18 -36.77 -13.95
CA THR A 17 14.40 -37.77 -13.26
C THR A 17 13.34 -37.06 -12.41
N GLY A 18 12.07 -37.13 -12.90
CA GLY A 18 10.86 -36.89 -12.11
C GLY A 18 10.80 -35.58 -11.32
N ASN A 19 10.34 -34.49 -11.96
CA ASN A 19 9.75 -33.28 -11.38
C ASN A 19 10.46 -32.54 -10.21
N LYS A 20 11.79 -32.70 -10.06
CA LYS A 20 12.63 -31.86 -9.20
C LYS A 20 13.95 -31.61 -9.91
N TYR A 21 14.28 -30.35 -10.18
CA TYR A 21 15.60 -29.97 -10.67
C TYR A 21 16.55 -29.92 -9.46
N GLU A 22 17.39 -30.95 -9.32
CA GLU A 22 18.50 -30.94 -8.39
C GLU A 22 19.76 -30.54 -9.14
N ILE A 23 20.25 -29.33 -8.93
CA ILE A 23 21.55 -28.89 -9.44
C ILE A 23 22.58 -29.36 -8.44
N ARG A 24 23.26 -30.47 -8.73
CA ARG A 24 24.50 -30.87 -8.03
C ARG A 24 25.66 -30.13 -8.66
N THR A 25 26.10 -29.08 -8.02
CA THR A 25 27.40 -28.45 -8.27
C THR A 25 28.39 -29.06 -7.28
N ASP A 26 29.14 -30.06 -7.69
CA ASP A 26 30.30 -30.52 -6.95
C ASP A 26 31.40 -29.43 -7.04
N LEU A 27 31.87 -29.04 -5.85
CA LEU A 27 32.99 -28.14 -5.59
C LEU A 27 32.73 -26.62 -5.79
N HIS A 28 32.57 -25.95 -4.72
CA HIS A 28 32.71 -24.52 -4.36
C HIS A 28 31.54 -23.88 -3.63
N SER A 29 30.44 -24.60 -3.38
CA SER A 29 29.28 -24.04 -2.66
C SER A 29 29.58 -23.63 -1.20
N SER A 30 30.57 -24.25 -0.55
CA SER A 30 30.85 -23.98 0.85
C SER A 30 31.66 -22.70 1.11
N VAL A 31 32.44 -22.23 0.12
CA VAL A 31 33.27 -21.02 0.28
C VAL A 31 32.50 -19.75 -0.05
N LEU A 32 31.60 -19.80 -1.05
CA LEU A 32 30.78 -18.65 -1.44
C LEU A 32 29.62 -18.37 -0.45
N MET A 33 29.09 -19.42 0.23
CA MET A 33 28.03 -19.24 1.21
C MET A 33 28.47 -18.51 2.51
N GLN A 34 29.77 -18.50 2.82
CA GLN A 34 30.29 -17.87 4.04
C GLN A 34 30.54 -16.36 3.91
N THR A 35 30.51 -15.81 2.71
CA THR A 35 30.82 -14.40 2.48
C THR A 35 29.62 -13.55 2.01
N CYS A 36 28.51 -14.18 1.60
CA CYS A 36 27.31 -13.44 1.24
C CYS A 36 26.53 -13.04 2.49
N PRO A 37 26.17 -11.74 2.65
CA PRO A 37 25.26 -11.34 3.73
C PRO A 37 23.91 -12.08 3.58
N PRO A 38 23.21 -12.39 4.67
CA PRO A 38 22.03 -13.28 4.67
C PRO A 38 20.83 -12.78 3.82
N ARG A 39 20.98 -11.66 3.13
CA ARG A 39 19.95 -11.07 2.23
C ARG A 39 20.44 -10.93 0.79
N SER A 40 21.67 -11.32 0.46
CA SER A 40 22.23 -11.14 -0.87
C SER A 40 21.96 -12.34 -1.76
N TYR A 41 21.56 -12.08 -3.01
CA TYR A 41 21.52 -13.09 -4.08
C TYR A 41 22.92 -13.46 -4.58
N GLY A 42 23.97 -12.80 -4.09
CA GLY A 42 25.34 -12.99 -4.59
C GLY A 42 25.49 -12.63 -6.08
N SER A 43 24.65 -11.73 -6.58
CA SER A 43 24.57 -11.36 -7.99
C SER A 43 24.88 -9.88 -8.20
N PHE A 44 25.64 -9.59 -9.24
CA PHE A 44 25.88 -8.22 -9.70
C PHE A 44 24.75 -7.69 -10.61
N CYS A 45 23.72 -8.48 -10.89
CA CYS A 45 22.55 -8.06 -11.66
C CYS A 45 21.79 -6.94 -10.92
N PRO A 46 21.54 -5.77 -11.55
CA PRO A 46 20.81 -4.67 -10.91
C PRO A 46 19.40 -5.06 -10.43
N VAL A 47 18.73 -5.98 -11.14
CA VAL A 47 17.41 -6.49 -10.73
C VAL A 47 17.52 -7.31 -9.44
N ALA A 48 18.57 -8.13 -9.29
CA ALA A 48 18.80 -8.88 -8.07
C ALA A 48 19.07 -7.92 -6.89
N GLN A 49 19.94 -6.93 -7.09
CA GLN A 49 20.24 -5.91 -6.08
C GLN A 49 19.00 -5.12 -5.66
N ALA A 50 18.18 -4.66 -6.62
CA ALA A 50 16.92 -3.98 -6.32
C ALA A 50 15.96 -4.90 -5.57
N SER A 51 15.89 -6.19 -5.92
CA SER A 51 15.03 -7.16 -5.25
C SER A 51 15.43 -7.41 -3.80
N GLU A 52 16.70 -7.32 -3.46
CA GLU A 52 17.21 -7.42 -2.08
C GLU A 52 16.62 -6.31 -1.20
N VAL A 53 16.34 -5.14 -1.77
CA VAL A 53 15.73 -3.99 -1.07
C VAL A 53 14.21 -4.07 -1.13
N VAL A 54 13.62 -4.06 -2.35
CA VAL A 54 12.19 -3.80 -2.52
C VAL A 54 11.31 -5.05 -2.51
N ALA A 55 11.82 -6.24 -2.85
CA ALA A 55 11.01 -7.46 -2.91
C ALA A 55 10.84 -8.16 -1.55
N GLN A 56 11.30 -7.56 -0.47
CA GLN A 56 11.10 -8.10 0.87
C GLN A 56 9.64 -7.91 1.31
N ARG A 57 9.10 -8.96 1.97
CA ARG A 57 7.74 -8.91 2.50
C ARG A 57 7.53 -7.64 3.34
N TRP A 58 6.43 -6.94 3.13
CA TRP A 58 5.99 -5.67 3.71
C TRP A 58 6.64 -4.41 3.11
N VAL A 59 7.82 -4.50 2.49
CA VAL A 59 8.54 -3.31 2.01
C VAL A 59 7.71 -2.50 0.99
N PRO A 60 7.15 -3.08 -0.08
CA PRO A 60 6.33 -2.29 -1.03
C PRO A 60 5.11 -1.62 -0.36
N LEU A 61 4.51 -2.31 0.64
CA LEU A 61 3.36 -1.76 1.36
C LEU A 61 3.78 -0.61 2.30
N ILE A 62 4.90 -0.74 3.02
CA ILE A 62 5.44 0.33 3.87
C ILE A 62 5.78 1.56 3.03
N LEU A 63 6.46 1.36 1.89
CA LEU A 63 6.77 2.45 0.96
C LEU A 63 5.50 3.14 0.47
N ARG A 64 4.48 2.38 0.07
CA ARG A 64 3.18 2.92 -0.32
C ARG A 64 2.58 3.81 0.78
N GLU A 65 2.59 3.36 2.04
CA GLU A 65 2.01 4.14 3.13
C GLU A 65 2.77 5.46 3.35
N ILE A 66 4.11 5.44 3.27
CA ILE A 66 4.92 6.66 3.35
C ILE A 66 4.63 7.58 2.14
N MET A 67 4.48 7.03 0.94
CA MET A 67 4.15 7.75 -0.29
C MET A 67 2.80 8.47 -0.23
N VAL A 68 1.82 7.90 0.47
CA VAL A 68 0.48 8.51 0.65
C VAL A 68 0.40 9.43 1.88
N GLY A 69 1.52 9.67 2.59
CA GLY A 69 1.61 10.69 3.64
C GLY A 69 1.58 10.14 5.08
N TYR A 70 1.64 8.81 5.29
CA TYR A 70 1.79 8.26 6.64
C TYR A 70 3.26 8.27 7.05
N HIS A 71 3.64 9.20 7.89
CA HIS A 71 5.04 9.41 8.26
C HIS A 71 5.39 8.91 9.65
N ARG A 72 4.40 8.62 10.50
CA ARG A 72 4.64 8.16 11.88
C ARG A 72 4.53 6.64 11.98
N PHE A 73 5.32 6.05 12.87
CA PHE A 73 5.31 4.59 13.09
C PHE A 73 3.90 4.03 13.33
N ASN A 74 3.11 4.71 14.18
CA ASN A 74 1.77 4.25 14.50
C ASN A 74 0.79 4.40 13.33
N GLU A 75 0.93 5.43 12.49
CA GLU A 75 0.11 5.63 11.29
C GLU A 75 0.35 4.48 10.30
N ILE A 76 1.63 4.20 9.99
CA ILE A 76 2.02 3.09 9.11
C ILE A 76 1.52 1.75 9.68
N ARG A 77 1.64 1.55 10.98
CA ARG A 77 1.16 0.33 11.64
C ARG A 77 -0.36 0.17 11.56
N HIS A 78 -1.12 1.25 11.74
CA HIS A 78 -2.58 1.22 11.60
C HIS A 78 -3.01 0.93 10.16
N ALA A 79 -2.32 1.49 9.19
CA ALA A 79 -2.57 1.21 7.77
C ALA A 79 -2.21 -0.24 7.37
N LEU A 80 -1.33 -0.90 8.14
CA LEU A 80 -0.88 -2.28 7.91
C LEU A 80 -1.15 -3.14 9.16
N PRO A 81 -2.41 -3.41 9.54
CA PRO A 81 -2.77 -4.00 10.84
C PRO A 81 -2.21 -5.40 11.06
N LEU A 82 -1.83 -6.13 10.00
CA LEU A 82 -1.28 -7.48 10.08
C LEU A 82 0.24 -7.51 10.24
N ILE A 83 0.92 -6.35 10.19
CA ILE A 83 2.36 -6.29 10.46
C ILE A 83 2.63 -6.22 11.97
N SER A 84 3.54 -7.05 12.47
CA SER A 84 3.95 -6.92 13.86
C SER A 84 4.84 -5.67 14.06
N PRO A 85 4.80 -5.02 15.25
CA PRO A 85 5.64 -3.85 15.53
C PRO A 85 7.14 -4.11 15.34
N SER A 86 7.61 -5.30 15.69
CA SER A 86 9.02 -5.70 15.53
C SER A 86 9.42 -5.80 14.05
N VAL A 87 8.56 -6.39 13.21
CA VAL A 87 8.81 -6.49 11.77
C VAL A 87 8.76 -5.11 11.12
N LEU A 88 7.80 -4.26 11.47
CA LEU A 88 7.74 -2.88 10.97
C LEU A 88 9.01 -2.11 11.33
N SER A 89 9.43 -2.16 12.61
CA SER A 89 10.65 -1.50 13.06
C SER A 89 11.89 -2.00 12.30
N GLN A 90 12.00 -3.32 12.10
CA GLN A 90 13.10 -3.91 11.35
C GLN A 90 13.12 -3.46 9.88
N ARG A 91 11.94 -3.40 9.22
CA ARG A 91 11.83 -2.97 7.82
C ARG A 91 12.15 -1.49 7.66
N LEU A 92 11.64 -0.62 8.55
CA LEU A 92 11.95 0.81 8.54
C LEU A 92 13.45 1.04 8.72
N LYS A 93 14.09 0.32 9.65
CA LYS A 93 15.54 0.41 9.82
C LYS A 93 16.30 -0.05 8.58
N SER A 94 15.90 -1.18 7.97
CA SER A 94 16.54 -1.67 6.74
C SER A 94 16.42 -0.64 5.60
N LEU A 95 15.25 -0.05 5.40
CA LEU A 95 15.03 0.98 4.37
C LEU A 95 15.83 2.25 4.64
N GLU A 96 16.07 2.61 5.91
CA GLU A 96 16.93 3.71 6.30
C GLU A 96 18.40 3.39 6.01
N ASP A 97 18.85 2.17 6.37
CA ASP A 97 20.22 1.69 6.12
C ASP A 97 20.50 1.58 4.60
N ASP A 98 19.51 1.21 3.79
CA ASP A 98 19.56 1.13 2.32
C ASP A 98 19.42 2.52 1.64
N GLY A 99 19.21 3.60 2.42
CA GLY A 99 19.11 4.97 1.91
C GLY A 99 17.82 5.28 1.14
N VAL A 100 16.79 4.44 1.27
CA VAL A 100 15.48 4.61 0.60
C VAL A 100 14.59 5.57 1.37
N ILE A 101 14.65 5.52 2.70
CA ILE A 101 13.96 6.47 3.57
C ILE A 101 14.95 7.19 4.48
N ARG A 102 14.52 8.32 5.03
CA ARG A 102 15.21 9.05 6.07
C ARG A 102 14.33 9.19 7.30
N ARG A 103 14.91 9.00 8.44
CA ARG A 103 14.29 9.24 9.74
C ARG A 103 14.55 10.68 10.17
N ARG A 104 13.49 11.38 10.60
CA ARG A 104 13.58 12.71 11.22
C ARG A 104 13.07 12.65 12.64
N ARG A 105 13.57 13.53 13.47
CA ARG A 105 13.09 13.74 14.83
C ARG A 105 12.52 15.15 14.92
N ASP A 106 11.23 15.22 15.05
CA ASP A 106 10.48 16.46 15.22
C ASP A 106 10.07 16.62 16.70
N PRO A 107 9.62 17.80 17.15
CA PRO A 107 9.15 18.00 18.53
C PRO A 107 8.07 16.98 18.93
N ASP A 108 7.22 16.58 17.99
CA ASP A 108 6.11 15.64 18.18
C ASP A 108 6.50 14.17 18.00
N GLY A 109 7.79 13.85 17.81
CA GLY A 109 8.29 12.49 17.73
C GLY A 109 9.12 12.18 16.49
N VAL A 110 9.12 10.89 16.12
CA VAL A 110 9.90 10.37 14.97
C VAL A 110 9.02 10.24 13.76
N THR A 111 9.50 10.75 12.63
CA THR A 111 8.87 10.64 11.31
C THR A 111 9.80 9.99 10.30
N TYR A 112 9.22 9.34 9.28
CA TYR A 112 9.90 8.63 8.19
C TYR A 112 9.50 9.27 6.86
N HIS A 113 10.47 9.64 6.04
CA HIS A 113 10.25 10.29 4.77
C HIS A 113 11.06 9.61 3.67
N LEU A 114 10.58 9.63 2.44
CA LEU A 114 11.35 9.15 1.30
C LEU A 114 12.59 10.02 1.08
N THR A 115 13.66 9.40 0.58
CA THR A 115 14.79 10.09 -0.04
C THR A 115 14.53 10.26 -1.53
N ALA A 116 15.43 10.88 -2.27
CA ALA A 116 15.33 10.94 -3.73
C ALA A 116 15.23 9.54 -4.36
N SER A 117 16.05 8.58 -3.89
CA SER A 117 15.97 7.19 -4.37
C SER A 117 14.66 6.51 -3.98
N GLY A 118 14.08 6.85 -2.82
CA GLY A 118 12.77 6.35 -2.40
C GLY A 118 11.62 6.90 -3.25
N GLU A 119 11.68 8.16 -3.67
CA GLU A 119 10.68 8.76 -4.57
C GLU A 119 10.70 8.10 -5.96
N GLU A 120 11.88 7.72 -6.47
CA GLU A 120 12.00 6.98 -7.73
C GLU A 120 11.38 5.57 -7.70
N LEU A 121 11.09 5.01 -6.52
CA LEU A 121 10.35 3.75 -6.38
C LEU A 121 8.83 3.91 -6.55
N ARG A 122 8.28 5.14 -6.54
CA ARG A 122 6.85 5.40 -6.69
C ARG A 122 6.23 4.75 -7.93
N PRO A 123 6.76 4.95 -9.15
CA PRO A 123 6.22 4.29 -10.34
C PRO A 123 6.33 2.76 -10.30
N ILE A 124 7.31 2.20 -9.58
CA ILE A 124 7.45 0.76 -9.42
C ILE A 124 6.34 0.20 -8.53
N VAL A 125 6.07 0.85 -7.40
CA VAL A 125 4.96 0.46 -6.48
C VAL A 125 3.62 0.59 -7.18
N ASP A 126 3.39 1.66 -7.95
CA ASP A 126 2.19 1.84 -8.76
C ASP A 126 2.05 0.76 -9.82
N ALA A 127 3.13 0.45 -10.53
CA ALA A 127 3.13 -0.61 -11.54
C ALA A 127 2.78 -1.98 -10.95
N LEU A 128 3.25 -2.29 -9.73
CA LEU A 128 2.86 -3.50 -9.00
C LEU A 128 1.34 -3.53 -8.72
N GLY A 129 0.77 -2.41 -8.30
CA GLY A 129 -0.67 -2.28 -8.06
C GLY A 129 -1.50 -2.47 -9.33
N HIS A 130 -1.13 -1.80 -10.43
CA HIS A 130 -1.80 -1.92 -11.73
C HIS A 130 -1.69 -3.34 -12.30
N TRP A 131 -0.50 -3.95 -12.20
CA TRP A 131 -0.31 -5.33 -12.64
C TRP A 131 -1.18 -6.30 -11.84
N ALA A 132 -1.23 -6.13 -10.51
CA ALA A 132 -2.03 -7.00 -9.65
C ALA A 132 -3.53 -6.85 -9.95
N ARG A 133 -4.03 -5.61 -10.14
CA ARG A 133 -5.44 -5.36 -10.51
C ARG A 133 -5.83 -6.07 -11.82
N LYS A 134 -4.91 -6.11 -12.79
CA LYS A 134 -5.16 -6.73 -14.10
C LYS A 134 -5.07 -8.26 -14.09
N TRP A 135 -4.14 -8.82 -13.31
CA TRP A 135 -3.75 -10.23 -13.48
C TRP A 135 -3.97 -11.10 -12.24
N VAL A 136 -4.08 -10.50 -11.05
CA VAL A 136 -4.28 -11.25 -9.80
C VAL A 136 -5.77 -11.33 -9.50
N THR A 137 -6.42 -12.34 -10.07
CA THR A 137 -7.80 -12.66 -9.69
C THR A 137 -7.79 -13.38 -8.35
N ARG A 138 -8.39 -12.78 -7.33
CA ARG A 138 -8.57 -13.42 -6.03
C ARG A 138 -10.05 -13.50 -5.72
N ASP A 139 -10.51 -14.71 -5.43
CA ASP A 139 -11.76 -14.90 -4.72
C ASP A 139 -11.48 -14.71 -3.23
N TYR A 140 -11.72 -13.49 -2.73
CA TYR A 140 -11.51 -13.17 -1.32
C TYR A 140 -12.48 -13.96 -0.46
N ARG A 141 -11.97 -14.86 0.35
CA ARG A 141 -12.77 -15.57 1.35
C ARG A 141 -13.14 -14.60 2.48
N SER A 142 -14.26 -14.85 3.15
CA SER A 142 -14.77 -13.96 4.19
C SER A 142 -13.77 -13.67 5.32
N TYR A 143 -12.87 -14.61 5.63
CA TYR A 143 -11.84 -14.43 6.67
C TYR A 143 -10.63 -13.59 6.20
N GLU A 144 -10.50 -13.32 4.90
CA GLU A 144 -9.45 -12.47 4.32
C GLU A 144 -9.88 -11.00 4.29
N LEU A 145 -11.18 -10.73 4.48
CA LEU A 145 -11.71 -9.38 4.51
C LEU A 145 -11.58 -8.81 5.93
N ASP A 146 -10.73 -7.83 6.10
CA ASP A 146 -10.57 -7.10 7.36
C ASP A 146 -11.15 -5.68 7.23
N ALA A 147 -12.13 -5.38 8.10
CA ALA A 147 -12.80 -4.09 8.10
C ALA A 147 -11.83 -2.91 8.36
N GLY A 148 -10.79 -3.14 9.18
CA GLY A 148 -9.76 -2.12 9.44
C GLY A 148 -8.97 -1.81 8.18
N VAL A 149 -8.49 -2.84 7.47
CA VAL A 149 -7.78 -2.67 6.19
C VAL A 149 -8.64 -1.93 5.18
N LEU A 150 -9.94 -2.30 5.08
CA LEU A 150 -10.88 -1.63 4.19
C LEU A 150 -11.03 -0.15 4.54
N MET A 151 -11.34 0.16 5.80
CA MET A 151 -11.63 1.54 6.23
C MET A 151 -10.41 2.45 6.09
N TRP A 152 -9.21 1.96 6.41
CA TRP A 152 -7.97 2.68 6.15
C TRP A 152 -7.70 2.86 4.66
N SER A 153 -8.05 1.86 3.82
CA SER A 153 -7.97 2.01 2.37
C SER A 153 -8.98 3.03 1.86
N LEU A 154 -10.22 2.99 2.36
CA LEU A 154 -11.29 3.91 1.98
C LEU A 154 -10.95 5.38 2.28
N ARG A 155 -10.23 5.64 3.39
CA ARG A 155 -9.74 6.98 3.74
C ARG A 155 -9.07 7.71 2.56
N ARG A 156 -8.25 6.99 1.80
CA ARG A 156 -7.47 7.55 0.66
C ARG A 156 -8.35 7.97 -0.52
N HIS A 157 -9.56 7.44 -0.58
CA HIS A 157 -10.53 7.75 -1.63
C HIS A 157 -11.46 8.90 -1.27
N VAL A 158 -11.42 9.37 -0.03
CA VAL A 158 -12.17 10.55 0.43
C VAL A 158 -11.52 11.81 -0.12
N LEU A 159 -12.32 12.71 -0.70
CA LEU A 159 -11.87 13.96 -1.29
C LEU A 159 -12.28 15.14 -0.39
N PRO A 160 -11.42 15.60 0.55
CA PRO A 160 -11.78 16.62 1.54
C PRO A 160 -12.32 17.90 0.90
N GLU A 161 -11.76 18.31 -0.24
CA GLU A 161 -12.17 19.49 -0.98
C GLU A 161 -13.62 19.46 -1.47
N ARG A 162 -14.24 18.29 -1.51
CA ARG A 162 -15.64 18.10 -1.92
C ARG A 162 -16.63 18.15 -0.74
N PHE A 163 -16.13 18.24 0.48
CA PHE A 163 -16.94 18.39 1.67
C PHE A 163 -17.15 19.87 2.04
N PRO A 164 -18.14 20.21 2.86
CA PRO A 164 -18.30 21.54 3.42
C PRO A 164 -17.07 21.94 4.25
N ARG A 165 -16.80 23.25 4.37
CA ARG A 165 -15.79 23.73 5.33
C ARG A 165 -16.17 23.34 6.75
N GLY A 166 -15.16 23.04 7.56
CA GLY A 166 -15.34 22.53 8.92
C GLY A 166 -15.26 21.01 8.97
N ARG A 167 -15.93 20.45 9.95
CA ARG A 167 -15.89 19.01 10.24
C ARG A 167 -17.12 18.29 9.72
N THR A 168 -16.90 17.19 9.00
CA THR A 168 -17.94 16.28 8.55
C THR A 168 -17.63 14.87 9.07
N VAL A 169 -18.62 14.20 9.65
CA VAL A 169 -18.48 12.85 10.18
C VAL A 169 -19.33 11.88 9.37
N LEU A 170 -18.66 10.89 8.78
CA LEU A 170 -19.30 9.77 8.09
C LEU A 170 -19.27 8.55 9.03
N HIS A 171 -20.43 8.03 9.39
CA HIS A 171 -20.57 6.82 10.20
C HIS A 171 -20.86 5.64 9.30
N PHE A 172 -19.95 4.67 9.24
CA PHE A 172 -20.11 3.43 8.48
C PHE A 172 -20.64 2.32 9.36
N GLN A 173 -21.69 1.65 8.90
CA GLN A 173 -22.29 0.48 9.52
C GLN A 173 -22.10 -0.73 8.60
N LEU A 174 -21.16 -1.59 8.95
CA LEU A 174 -20.83 -2.79 8.17
C LEU A 174 -21.75 -3.94 8.60
N GLU A 175 -22.76 -4.21 7.79
CA GLU A 175 -23.77 -5.25 8.05
C GLU A 175 -23.13 -6.64 8.05
N GLY A 176 -23.57 -7.49 8.98
CA GLY A 176 -23.07 -8.86 9.13
C GLY A 176 -21.76 -8.95 9.92
N GLU A 177 -21.06 -7.83 10.16
CA GLU A 177 -19.85 -7.85 10.95
C GLU A 177 -20.14 -7.94 12.46
N PRO A 178 -19.24 -8.60 13.25
CA PRO A 178 -19.32 -8.60 14.71
C PRO A 178 -19.32 -7.17 15.27
N ARG A 179 -19.99 -6.93 16.38
CA ARG A 179 -20.19 -5.59 16.98
C ARG A 179 -18.89 -4.77 17.07
N ARG A 180 -17.75 -5.40 17.34
CA ARG A 180 -16.43 -4.74 17.46
C ARG A 180 -15.87 -4.23 16.13
N ARG A 181 -16.38 -4.72 14.98
CA ARG A 181 -15.90 -4.38 13.64
C ARG A 181 -17.00 -3.76 12.78
N ARG A 182 -18.19 -3.59 13.32
CA ARG A 182 -19.38 -3.11 12.60
C ARG A 182 -19.38 -1.61 12.41
N TYR A 183 -18.90 -0.85 13.36
CA TYR A 183 -19.03 0.60 13.40
C TYR A 183 -17.70 1.29 13.23
N TRP A 184 -17.66 2.22 12.28
CA TRP A 184 -16.47 2.98 11.92
C TRP A 184 -16.85 4.42 11.64
N TRP A 185 -15.96 5.34 11.91
CA TRP A 185 -16.16 6.76 11.61
C TRP A 185 -15.02 7.26 10.74
N ILE A 186 -15.37 8.00 9.68
CA ILE A 186 -14.41 8.80 8.92
C ILE A 186 -14.72 10.25 9.27
N VAL A 187 -13.73 10.93 9.83
CA VAL A 187 -13.80 12.35 10.18
C VAL A 187 -13.05 13.11 9.11
N VAL A 188 -13.77 13.95 8.37
CA VAL A 188 -13.19 14.81 7.33
C VAL A 188 -13.12 16.22 7.89
N GLN A 189 -11.93 16.77 7.99
CA GLN A 189 -11.69 18.16 8.36
C GLN A 189 -11.32 18.93 7.10
N ARG A 190 -12.07 19.99 6.77
CA ARG A 190 -11.78 20.90 5.68
C ARG A 190 -11.57 22.31 6.20
N GLY A 191 -10.38 22.89 5.97
CA GLY A 191 -10.02 24.23 6.45
C GLY A 191 -8.67 24.66 5.92
N GLU A 192 -7.85 25.29 6.76
CA GLU A 192 -6.46 25.61 6.44
C GLU A 192 -5.61 24.35 6.36
N GLU A 193 -5.87 23.37 7.24
CA GLU A 193 -5.34 22.03 7.17
C GLU A 193 -6.48 21.06 6.82
N GLU A 194 -6.33 20.37 5.68
CA GLU A 194 -7.26 19.33 5.29
C GLU A 194 -6.76 18.00 5.84
N ASP A 195 -7.63 17.30 6.58
CA ASP A 195 -7.32 15.98 7.14
C ASP A 195 -8.52 15.04 7.01
N VAL A 196 -8.21 13.75 6.91
CA VAL A 196 -9.17 12.66 6.95
C VAL A 196 -8.67 11.63 7.94
N ASP A 197 -9.42 11.37 8.99
CA ASP A 197 -9.08 10.38 10.00
C ASP A 197 -10.10 9.25 10.06
N VAL A 198 -9.66 8.06 10.52
CA VAL A 198 -10.49 6.86 10.68
C VAL A 198 -10.51 6.46 12.15
N CYS A 199 -11.70 6.43 12.73
CA CYS A 199 -11.91 6.07 14.11
C CYS A 199 -12.68 4.76 14.24
N MET A 200 -12.24 3.89 15.17
CA MET A 200 -12.94 2.66 15.58
C MET A 200 -13.92 2.89 16.72
N THR A 201 -13.86 4.05 17.34
CA THR A 201 -14.75 4.50 18.42
C THR A 201 -15.39 5.80 18.03
N ASP A 202 -16.58 6.06 18.59
CA ASP A 202 -17.29 7.32 18.35
C ASP A 202 -16.37 8.52 18.66
N PRO A 203 -16.09 9.39 17.69
CA PRO A 203 -15.24 10.56 17.89
C PRO A 203 -15.89 11.67 18.71
N GLY A 204 -17.13 11.49 19.18
CA GLY A 204 -17.86 12.46 20.00
C GLY A 204 -18.37 13.67 19.22
N HIS A 205 -18.52 13.57 17.91
CA HIS A 205 -19.02 14.62 17.05
C HIS A 205 -20.33 14.22 16.36
N PRO A 206 -21.22 15.17 16.06
CA PRO A 206 -22.45 14.88 15.34
C PRO A 206 -22.20 14.15 14.02
N VAL A 207 -22.88 13.01 13.82
CA VAL A 207 -22.83 12.27 12.58
C VAL A 207 -23.55 13.05 11.49
N THR A 208 -22.87 13.30 10.38
CA THR A 208 -23.42 14.03 9.22
C THR A 208 -24.10 13.09 8.25
N LEU A 209 -23.44 11.95 7.96
CA LEU A 209 -23.98 10.88 7.12
C LEU A 209 -23.78 9.53 7.80
N THR A 210 -24.77 8.66 7.69
CA THR A 210 -24.67 7.24 8.02
C THR A 210 -24.67 6.43 6.73
N VAL A 211 -23.66 5.58 6.54
CA VAL A 211 -23.49 4.71 5.38
C VAL A 211 -23.64 3.26 5.84
N SER A 212 -24.70 2.58 5.42
CA SER A 212 -24.95 1.18 5.79
C SER A 212 -24.71 0.28 4.57
N THR A 213 -23.92 -0.76 4.74
CA THR A 213 -23.55 -1.69 3.66
C THR A 213 -22.84 -2.93 4.21
N LYS A 214 -22.63 -3.93 3.37
CA LYS A 214 -21.80 -5.09 3.71
C LYS A 214 -20.32 -4.80 3.41
N LEU A 215 -19.43 -5.37 4.24
CA LEU A 215 -17.98 -5.27 4.03
C LEU A 215 -17.57 -5.67 2.60
N ARG A 216 -18.12 -6.80 2.10
CA ARG A 216 -17.84 -7.29 0.75
C ARG A 216 -18.21 -6.28 -0.34
N THR A 217 -19.34 -5.62 -0.24
CA THR A 217 -19.77 -4.61 -1.22
C THR A 217 -18.77 -3.46 -1.37
N LEU A 218 -18.23 -2.96 -0.24
CA LEU A 218 -17.20 -1.90 -0.29
C LEU A 218 -15.87 -2.42 -0.85
N VAL A 219 -15.53 -3.68 -0.56
CA VAL A 219 -14.33 -4.31 -1.16
C VAL A 219 -14.49 -4.42 -2.67
N ASP A 220 -15.64 -4.86 -3.16
CA ASP A 220 -15.91 -4.96 -4.60
C ASP A 220 -15.81 -3.58 -5.29
N VAL A 221 -16.31 -2.51 -4.64
CA VAL A 221 -16.13 -1.14 -5.13
C VAL A 221 -14.66 -0.71 -5.12
N LEU A 222 -13.94 -0.98 -4.04
CA LEU A 222 -12.53 -0.62 -3.90
C LEU A 222 -11.63 -1.34 -4.91
N MET A 223 -11.98 -2.59 -5.24
CA MET A 223 -11.24 -3.40 -6.22
C MET A 223 -11.62 -3.08 -7.67
N GLY A 224 -12.72 -2.33 -7.89
CA GLY A 224 -13.22 -2.01 -9.21
C GLY A 224 -14.14 -3.09 -9.82
N ASP A 225 -14.52 -4.10 -9.02
CA ASP A 225 -15.47 -5.17 -9.44
C ASP A 225 -16.91 -4.64 -9.54
N ALA A 226 -17.20 -3.53 -8.87
CA ALA A 226 -18.47 -2.79 -8.95
C ALA A 226 -18.22 -1.29 -8.85
N THR A 227 -19.08 -0.46 -9.44
CA THR A 227 -19.01 0.99 -9.24
C THR A 227 -19.85 1.42 -8.04
N LEU A 228 -19.41 2.50 -7.34
CA LEU A 228 -20.18 3.07 -6.23
C LEU A 228 -21.61 3.46 -6.68
N ARG A 229 -21.75 3.97 -7.91
CA ARG A 229 -23.05 4.29 -8.51
C ARG A 229 -23.97 3.09 -8.63
N GLU A 230 -23.46 1.96 -9.08
CA GLU A 230 -24.24 0.73 -9.24
C GLU A 230 -24.74 0.20 -7.89
N VAL A 231 -23.87 0.10 -6.89
CA VAL A 231 -24.23 -0.41 -5.56
C VAL A 231 -25.19 0.53 -4.82
N LEU A 232 -25.09 1.85 -5.00
CA LEU A 232 -26.08 2.81 -4.51
C LEU A 232 -27.44 2.63 -5.18
N ARG A 233 -27.49 2.49 -6.51
CA ARG A 233 -28.74 2.27 -7.27
C ARG A 233 -29.41 0.96 -6.90
N GLN A 234 -28.63 -0.07 -6.59
CA GLN A 234 -29.12 -1.39 -6.17
C GLN A 234 -29.56 -1.43 -4.69
N GLY A 235 -29.32 -0.35 -3.92
CA GLY A 235 -29.60 -0.33 -2.49
C GLY A 235 -28.65 -1.20 -1.65
N LEU A 236 -27.52 -1.64 -2.22
CA LEU A 236 -26.48 -2.37 -1.50
C LEU A 236 -25.64 -1.47 -0.59
N VAL A 237 -25.64 -0.19 -0.90
CA VAL A 237 -25.12 0.89 -0.07
C VAL A 237 -26.25 1.88 0.15
N THR A 238 -26.60 2.16 1.40
CA THR A 238 -27.58 3.19 1.75
C THR A 238 -26.90 4.33 2.47
N VAL A 239 -27.33 5.56 2.20
CA VAL A 239 -26.76 6.78 2.77
C VAL A 239 -27.88 7.63 3.34
N GLU A 240 -27.82 7.88 4.65
CA GLU A 240 -28.80 8.66 5.39
C GLU A 240 -28.14 9.86 6.09
N GLY A 241 -28.89 10.93 6.32
CA GLY A 241 -28.42 12.12 7.02
C GLY A 241 -28.61 13.39 6.22
N ASP A 242 -27.60 14.24 6.11
CA ASP A 242 -27.68 15.50 5.35
C ASP A 242 -28.06 15.24 3.89
N ARG A 243 -29.22 15.79 3.49
CA ARG A 243 -29.80 15.50 2.17
C ARG A 243 -28.93 15.99 1.00
N ALA A 244 -28.20 17.10 1.19
CA ALA A 244 -27.36 17.67 0.12
C ALA A 244 -26.12 16.80 -0.10
N LEU A 245 -25.52 16.32 0.98
CA LEU A 245 -24.35 15.44 0.92
C LEU A 245 -24.74 14.03 0.49
N ALA A 246 -25.84 13.48 0.99
CA ALA A 246 -26.30 12.14 0.61
C ALA A 246 -26.58 12.03 -0.90
N ARG A 247 -27.22 13.05 -1.51
CA ARG A 247 -27.48 13.07 -2.97
C ARG A 247 -26.21 13.05 -3.83
N ARG A 248 -25.11 13.55 -3.31
CA ARG A 248 -23.84 13.64 -4.03
C ARG A 248 -22.76 12.72 -3.45
N PHE A 249 -23.14 11.76 -2.61
CA PHE A 249 -22.20 10.87 -1.90
C PHE A 249 -21.21 10.21 -2.85
N GLU A 250 -21.66 9.76 -4.03
CA GLU A 250 -20.81 9.20 -5.06
C GLU A 250 -19.64 10.11 -5.45
N THR A 251 -19.86 11.43 -5.43
CA THR A 251 -18.82 12.38 -5.82
C THR A 251 -17.87 12.75 -4.68
N LEU A 252 -18.17 12.38 -3.44
CA LEU A 252 -17.32 12.66 -2.27
C LEU A 252 -16.14 11.70 -2.17
N LEU A 253 -16.23 10.58 -2.90
CA LEU A 253 -15.24 9.52 -2.95
C LEU A 253 -14.76 9.34 -4.39
N GLN A 254 -13.50 8.95 -4.57
CA GLN A 254 -12.92 8.67 -5.87
C GLN A 254 -12.38 7.26 -5.93
N PHE A 255 -12.96 6.44 -6.80
CA PHE A 255 -12.60 5.04 -7.03
C PHE A 255 -12.22 4.76 -8.49
N ASP A 256 -11.69 5.77 -9.22
CA ASP A 256 -11.35 5.58 -10.62
C ASP A 256 -10.10 4.69 -10.82
N GLU A 257 -10.03 4.06 -11.99
CA GLU A 257 -8.91 3.20 -12.39
C GLU A 257 -7.58 3.96 -12.55
N SER A 258 -7.65 5.28 -12.71
CA SER A 258 -6.50 6.18 -12.83
C SER A 258 -5.89 6.56 -11.48
N HIS A 259 -6.45 6.05 -10.37
CA HIS A 259 -5.97 6.37 -9.05
C HIS A 259 -4.59 5.74 -8.80
N SER A 260 -3.59 6.58 -8.57
CA SER A 260 -2.26 6.16 -8.16
C SER A 260 -2.31 5.46 -6.80
N PHE A 261 -1.71 4.29 -6.68
CA PHE A 261 -1.58 3.58 -5.40
C PHE A 261 -0.65 4.29 -4.42
N THR A 262 0.14 5.24 -4.89
CA THR A 262 1.17 5.98 -4.15
C THR A 262 0.79 7.43 -3.89
N GLY A 263 -0.44 7.85 -4.22
CA GLY A 263 -0.99 9.16 -3.88
C GLY A 263 -0.42 10.33 -4.70
N GLU A 264 0.07 10.09 -5.92
CA GLU A 264 0.27 11.19 -6.88
C GLU A 264 -1.08 11.83 -7.18
N THR A 265 -1.41 12.84 -6.41
CA THR A 265 -2.56 13.67 -6.67
C THR A 265 -2.26 14.54 -7.89
N ARG A 266 -3.31 14.90 -8.66
CA ARG A 266 -3.25 15.85 -9.80
C ARG A 266 -2.51 17.15 -9.52
N ARG A 267 -2.16 17.47 -8.27
CA ARG A 267 -1.34 18.64 -7.91
C ARG A 267 0.09 18.49 -8.43
N ASP A 268 0.68 17.30 -8.34
CA ASP A 268 2.06 17.07 -8.78
C ASP A 268 2.15 16.94 -10.30
N ALA A 269 1.14 16.32 -10.93
CA ALA A 269 1.03 16.24 -12.38
C ALA A 269 0.84 17.64 -13.03
N ALA A 270 0.08 18.52 -12.42
CA ALA A 270 -0.12 19.90 -12.91
C ALA A 270 1.15 20.75 -12.79
N VAL A 271 1.94 20.55 -11.73
CA VAL A 271 3.23 21.22 -11.53
C VAL A 271 4.27 20.69 -12.53
N ALA A 272 4.31 19.37 -12.76
CA ALA A 272 5.22 18.75 -13.72
C ALA A 272 4.91 19.18 -15.17
N ILE A 273 3.64 19.25 -15.55
CA ILE A 273 3.23 19.72 -16.89
C ILE A 273 3.50 21.23 -17.05
N GLY A 274 3.34 22.02 -15.99
CA GLY A 274 3.67 23.45 -16.01
C GLY A 274 5.17 23.73 -16.12
N GLN A 275 6.03 22.88 -15.61
CA GLN A 275 7.49 22.98 -15.73
C GLN A 275 8.01 22.52 -17.09
N MET A 276 7.39 21.49 -17.71
CA MET A 276 7.78 21.04 -19.07
C MET A 276 7.29 21.96 -20.18
N ALA A 277 6.33 22.86 -19.92
CA ALA A 277 5.86 23.85 -20.88
C ALA A 277 6.62 25.19 -20.79
N ALA A 278 7.55 25.31 -19.85
CA ALA A 278 8.36 26.53 -19.61
C ALA A 278 9.83 26.37 -20.06
N GLU A 279 10.25 25.19 -20.56
CA GLU A 279 11.50 24.93 -21.26
C GLU A 279 11.24 24.80 -22.77
#